data_96ee8ef91fb5ca2863ce0f1ef8725bc8
#
_entry.id   96ee8ef91fb5ca2863ce0f1ef8725bc8
#
_cell.length_a   1.000
_cell.length_b   1.000
_cell.length_c   1.000
_cell.angle_alpha   90.00
_cell.angle_beta   90.00
_cell.angle_gamma   90.00
#
_symmetry.space_group_name_H-M   'P 1'
#
loop_
_entity.id
_entity.type
_entity.pdbx_description
1 polymer ?
#
loop_
_entity_poly.entity_id
_entity_poly.type
_entity_poly.pdbx_seq_one_letter_code
_entity_poly.pdbx_strand_id
1 'polypeptide(L)'
;MTKFRHSISPMADIAAKKIFSDHEITIDFIDTFLGFRPKSVQILNGTLADLKKEREGYFSTTVDVLARLDDGTQVIIEIQVVHQHSFIKRLWTYSCQHLVKDLPNVRDKVKRTHDMYDKISPVYSIALVATQYFDDKHPIHSFVLTAEENGQVLEIPFGEQGEMKKPFEMVIIELNKLSEGKLATNQRLWMEFFANREFSQQQTDAISRAEHLLDRNTWTEEERKMIDQLAYSAANHFGELETSFILGRKRGQEEGRLEGRAEGRLEGRAEGRLEGRAEGRLEGQLKIARQMLVEGFADEMIARLTGLSQEDLDGLKGERK
;
A
#
# COMPACT_ATOMS: atom_id res chain seq x y z
N MET A 1 6.37 -24.72 4.72
CA MET A 1 7.21 -23.66 5.34
C MET A 1 8.31 -23.33 4.35
N THR A 2 8.34 -22.11 3.84
CA THR A 2 9.40 -21.65 2.92
C THR A 2 10.71 -21.56 3.72
N LYS A 3 11.73 -22.33 3.35
CA LYS A 3 13.03 -22.33 4.02
C LYS A 3 13.75 -21.05 3.57
N PHE A 4 14.02 -20.14 4.50
CA PHE A 4 14.86 -18.97 4.22
C PHE A 4 16.33 -19.40 4.04
N ARG A 5 17.02 -18.80 3.07
CA ARG A 5 18.43 -19.11 2.78
C ARG A 5 19.39 -18.52 3.82
N HIS A 6 19.12 -17.28 4.22
CA HIS A 6 19.94 -16.54 5.16
C HIS A 6 19.21 -16.33 6.48
N SER A 7 19.94 -16.35 7.58
CA SER A 7 19.44 -16.02 8.91
C SER A 7 19.17 -14.52 9.07
N ILE A 8 19.83 -13.67 8.27
CA ILE A 8 19.63 -12.22 8.20
C ILE A 8 18.81 -11.96 6.94
N SER A 9 17.69 -11.26 7.08
CA SER A 9 16.89 -10.84 5.93
C SER A 9 17.63 -9.76 5.13
N PRO A 10 17.76 -9.91 3.80
CA PRO A 10 18.30 -8.85 2.95
C PRO A 10 17.49 -7.56 3.00
N MET A 11 16.19 -7.65 3.39
CA MET A 11 15.27 -6.54 3.56
C MET A 11 15.41 -5.81 4.91
N ALA A 12 16.31 -6.24 5.78
CA ALA A 12 16.58 -5.52 7.02
C ALA A 12 17.45 -4.28 6.72
N ASP A 13 17.10 -3.11 7.28
CA ASP A 13 17.75 -1.82 7.02
C ASP A 13 19.28 -1.90 7.05
N ILE A 14 19.83 -2.53 8.09
CA ILE A 14 21.30 -2.66 8.24
C ILE A 14 21.90 -3.58 7.16
N ALA A 15 21.19 -4.66 6.78
CA ALA A 15 21.64 -5.56 5.74
C ALA A 15 21.59 -4.87 4.38
N ALA A 16 20.52 -4.18 4.07
CA ALA A 16 20.36 -3.42 2.84
C ALA A 16 21.43 -2.31 2.70
N LYS A 17 21.65 -1.52 3.76
CA LYS A 17 22.70 -0.50 3.75
C LYS A 17 24.09 -1.12 3.55
N LYS A 18 24.35 -2.28 4.14
CA LYS A 18 25.61 -3.01 3.93
C LYS A 18 25.75 -3.52 2.49
N ILE A 19 24.70 -4.10 1.92
CA ILE A 19 24.65 -4.58 0.54
C ILE A 19 24.91 -3.42 -0.43
N PHE A 20 24.12 -2.35 -0.34
CA PHE A 20 24.21 -1.20 -1.23
C PHE A 20 25.40 -0.26 -0.94
N SER A 21 26.18 -0.50 0.11
CA SER A 21 27.48 0.18 0.30
C SER A 21 28.55 -0.32 -0.69
N ASP A 22 28.37 -1.49 -1.28
CA ASP A 22 29.22 -2.00 -2.36
C ASP A 22 28.80 -1.37 -3.70
N HIS A 23 29.77 -0.69 -4.34
CA HIS A 23 29.49 0.06 -5.57
C HIS A 23 29.09 -0.83 -6.74
N GLU A 24 29.75 -1.99 -6.91
CA GLU A 24 29.42 -2.91 -8.01
C GLU A 24 28.03 -3.54 -7.87
N ILE A 25 27.66 -3.86 -6.64
CA ILE A 25 26.30 -4.33 -6.33
C ILE A 25 25.27 -3.26 -6.69
N THR A 26 25.52 -2.02 -6.27
CA THR A 26 24.59 -0.90 -6.53
C THR A 26 24.49 -0.58 -8.02
N ILE A 27 25.61 -0.63 -8.76
CA ILE A 27 25.62 -0.43 -10.21
C ILE A 27 24.80 -1.52 -10.91
N ASP A 28 25.02 -2.80 -10.56
CA ASP A 28 24.28 -3.92 -11.18
C ASP A 28 22.78 -3.87 -10.88
N PHE A 29 22.42 -3.47 -9.67
CA PHE A 29 21.04 -3.29 -9.25
C PHE A 29 20.36 -2.15 -10.03
N ILE A 30 21.02 -1.00 -10.16
CA ILE A 30 20.53 0.13 -10.95
C ILE A 30 20.36 -0.27 -12.42
N ASP A 31 21.36 -0.91 -13.02
CA ASP A 31 21.32 -1.41 -14.39
C ASP A 31 20.12 -2.34 -14.61
N THR A 32 19.90 -3.26 -13.68
CA THR A 32 18.80 -4.24 -13.76
C THR A 32 17.42 -3.61 -13.75
N PHE A 33 17.19 -2.55 -12.97
CA PHE A 33 15.84 -2.02 -12.75
C PHE A 33 15.57 -0.69 -13.45
N LEU A 34 16.60 0.12 -13.75
CA LEU A 34 16.45 1.36 -14.51
C LEU A 34 16.86 1.20 -16.00
N GLY A 35 17.50 0.08 -16.37
CA GLY A 35 17.83 -0.23 -17.75
C GLY A 35 19.02 0.56 -18.33
N PHE A 36 19.88 1.10 -17.47
CA PHE A 36 21.15 1.71 -17.85
C PHE A 36 22.24 1.46 -16.81
N ARG A 37 23.47 1.29 -17.25
CA ARG A 37 24.62 1.02 -16.37
C ARG A 37 25.44 2.29 -16.13
N PRO A 38 25.44 2.85 -14.90
CA PRO A 38 26.30 3.99 -14.56
C PRO A 38 27.78 3.56 -14.56
N LYS A 39 28.67 4.51 -14.86
CA LYS A 39 30.13 4.26 -14.82
C LYS A 39 30.65 4.18 -13.40
N SER A 40 30.08 4.97 -12.51
CA SER A 40 30.40 4.95 -11.08
C SER A 40 29.20 5.40 -10.25
N VAL A 41 29.22 5.03 -8.98
CA VAL A 41 28.19 5.43 -8.01
C VAL A 41 28.87 5.89 -6.71
N GLN A 42 28.35 6.95 -6.11
CA GLN A 42 28.73 7.43 -4.78
C GLN A 42 27.56 7.22 -3.84
N ILE A 43 27.74 6.42 -2.78
CA ILE A 43 26.72 6.21 -1.76
C ILE A 43 26.82 7.35 -0.74
N LEU A 44 25.72 8.09 -0.53
CA LEU A 44 25.70 9.32 0.27
C LEU A 44 25.24 9.09 1.72
N ASN A 45 24.48 8.01 2.00
CA ASN A 45 23.91 7.72 3.32
C ASN A 45 24.00 6.24 3.75
N GLY A 46 24.97 5.51 3.24
CA GLY A 46 25.13 4.06 3.50
C GLY A 46 25.87 3.70 4.80
N THR A 47 26.11 4.63 5.74
CA THR A 47 26.95 4.35 6.92
C THR A 47 26.14 4.00 8.18
N LEU A 48 26.76 3.19 9.08
CA LEU A 48 26.20 2.89 10.42
C LEU A 48 25.96 4.16 11.26
N ALA A 49 26.75 5.24 11.01
CA ALA A 49 26.58 6.52 11.69
C ALA A 49 25.24 7.19 11.33
N ASP A 50 24.77 6.99 10.09
CA ASP A 50 23.49 7.54 9.64
C ASP A 50 22.32 6.84 10.34
N LEU A 51 22.41 5.52 10.57
CA LEU A 51 21.42 4.76 11.36
C LEU A 51 21.30 5.26 12.82
N LYS A 52 22.41 5.69 13.44
CA LYS A 52 22.37 6.24 14.81
C LYS A 52 21.63 7.57 14.86
N LYS A 53 21.81 8.45 13.86
CA LYS A 53 21.11 9.76 13.76
C LYS A 53 19.60 9.60 13.55
N GLU A 54 19.18 8.61 12.78
CA GLU A 54 17.75 8.30 12.54
C GLU A 54 16.99 7.94 13.83
N ARG A 55 17.67 7.34 14.83
CA ARG A 55 17.07 6.93 16.11
C ARG A 55 16.87 8.08 17.12
N GLU A 56 17.51 9.23 16.95
CA GLU A 56 17.46 10.34 17.90
C GLU A 56 16.22 11.26 17.76
N GLY A 57 15.18 10.82 17.03
CA GLY A 57 13.84 11.45 17.08
C GLY A 57 13.65 12.73 16.28
N TYR A 58 14.60 13.11 15.46
CA TYR A 58 14.38 14.15 14.46
C TYR A 58 13.55 13.59 13.31
N PHE A 59 12.53 14.31 12.87
CA PHE A 59 11.82 14.08 11.61
C PHE A 59 12.77 14.36 10.42
N SER A 60 13.86 13.62 10.32
CA SER A 60 14.68 13.63 9.13
C SER A 60 14.04 12.63 8.16
N THR A 61 13.63 13.12 7.02
CA THR A 61 13.21 12.31 5.87
C THR A 61 14.44 11.59 5.33
N THR A 62 14.85 10.49 5.97
CA THR A 62 15.98 9.67 5.56
C THR A 62 15.46 8.56 4.67
N VAL A 63 16.04 8.46 3.49
CA VAL A 63 15.89 7.34 2.58
C VAL A 63 16.85 6.22 2.99
N ASP A 64 16.51 4.96 2.71
CA ASP A 64 17.36 3.82 3.12
C ASP A 64 18.73 3.89 2.44
N VAL A 65 18.78 4.14 1.13
CA VAL A 65 20.02 4.36 0.37
C VAL A 65 19.84 5.52 -0.60
N LEU A 66 20.76 6.46 -0.55
CA LEU A 66 20.88 7.53 -1.53
C LEU A 66 22.20 7.38 -2.28
N ALA A 67 22.12 7.23 -3.58
CA ALA A 67 23.25 7.14 -4.49
C ALA A 67 23.30 8.33 -5.44
N ARG A 68 24.52 8.80 -5.76
CA ARG A 68 24.77 9.78 -6.82
C ARG A 68 25.62 9.13 -7.90
N LEU A 69 25.19 9.22 -9.14
CA LEU A 69 25.87 8.66 -10.29
C LEU A 69 26.93 9.64 -10.83
N ASP A 70 27.76 9.15 -11.73
CA ASP A 70 28.86 9.93 -12.38
C ASP A 70 28.35 11.17 -13.15
N ASP A 71 27.11 11.13 -13.64
CA ASP A 71 26.45 12.23 -14.35
C ASP A 71 25.66 13.19 -13.44
N GLY A 72 25.71 12.99 -12.13
CA GLY A 72 24.96 13.76 -11.14
C GLY A 72 23.56 13.23 -10.83
N THR A 73 23.03 12.28 -11.60
CA THR A 73 21.72 11.64 -11.33
C THR A 73 21.68 11.11 -9.91
N GLN A 74 20.57 11.36 -9.21
CA GLN A 74 20.35 10.84 -7.87
C GLN A 74 19.43 9.61 -7.94
N VAL A 75 19.84 8.54 -7.26
CA VAL A 75 19.04 7.29 -7.15
C VAL A 75 18.73 7.05 -5.69
N ILE A 76 17.45 6.93 -5.40
CA ILE A 76 16.92 6.57 -4.08
C ILE A 76 16.55 5.08 -4.14
N ILE A 77 17.06 4.28 -3.19
CA ILE A 77 16.62 2.90 -3.00
C ILE A 77 15.94 2.83 -1.64
N GLU A 78 14.69 2.41 -1.63
CA GLU A 78 13.84 2.35 -0.43
C GLU A 78 13.35 0.93 -0.22
N ILE A 79 13.34 0.46 1.03
CA ILE A 79 12.96 -0.90 1.39
C ILE A 79 11.78 -0.87 2.35
N GLN A 80 10.67 -1.53 1.96
CA GLN A 80 9.44 -1.51 2.73
C GLN A 80 8.96 -2.94 3.02
N VAL A 81 9.11 -3.37 4.25
CA VAL A 81 8.73 -4.73 4.69
C VAL A 81 7.24 -4.79 5.04
N VAL A 82 6.73 -3.80 5.77
CA VAL A 82 5.34 -3.75 6.23
C VAL A 82 4.52 -2.83 5.33
N HIS A 83 3.31 -3.24 4.96
CA HIS A 83 2.43 -2.39 4.17
C HIS A 83 2.12 -1.08 4.90
N GLN A 84 2.39 0.05 4.25
CA GLN A 84 2.04 1.38 4.74
C GLN A 84 1.23 2.12 3.69
N HIS A 85 0.02 2.50 4.02
CA HIS A 85 -0.90 3.17 3.10
C HIS A 85 -0.33 4.46 2.47
N SER A 86 0.53 5.17 3.19
CA SER A 86 1.16 6.41 2.71
C SER A 86 2.53 6.20 2.03
N PHE A 87 2.98 4.97 1.84
CA PHE A 87 4.35 4.68 1.35
C PHE A 87 4.65 5.34 0.01
N ILE A 88 3.80 5.18 -0.99
CA ILE A 88 4.01 5.77 -2.33
C ILE A 88 4.06 7.30 -2.26
N LYS A 89 3.20 7.93 -1.42
CA LYS A 89 3.24 9.38 -1.19
C LYS A 89 4.55 9.82 -0.52
N ARG A 90 5.05 9.03 0.43
CA ARG A 90 6.33 9.27 1.09
C ARG A 90 7.49 9.19 0.09
N LEU A 91 7.55 8.14 -0.71
CA LEU A 91 8.57 7.96 -1.74
C LEU A 91 8.56 9.12 -2.76
N TRP A 92 7.37 9.54 -3.21
CA TRP A 92 7.18 10.71 -4.05
C TRP A 92 7.74 11.99 -3.38
N THR A 93 7.42 12.20 -2.10
CA THR A 93 7.89 13.35 -1.34
C THR A 93 9.42 13.36 -1.23
N TYR A 94 10.04 12.22 -0.96
CA TYR A 94 11.51 12.10 -0.91
C TYR A 94 12.14 12.43 -2.26
N SER A 95 11.59 11.91 -3.35
CA SER A 95 12.07 12.20 -4.70
C SER A 95 12.01 13.70 -5.00
N CYS A 96 10.91 14.38 -4.68
CA CYS A 96 10.76 15.83 -4.85
C CYS A 96 11.76 16.62 -3.98
N GLN A 97 11.98 16.20 -2.73
CA GLN A 97 12.94 16.85 -1.84
C GLN A 97 14.35 16.74 -2.37
N HIS A 98 14.73 15.57 -2.91
CA HIS A 98 16.06 15.37 -3.50
C HIS A 98 16.25 16.17 -4.80
N LEU A 99 15.19 16.34 -5.59
CA LEU A 99 15.22 17.20 -6.77
C LEU A 99 15.59 18.66 -6.42
N VAL A 100 15.04 19.18 -5.31
CA VAL A 100 15.22 20.58 -4.91
C VAL A 100 16.33 20.81 -3.87
N LYS A 101 16.82 19.75 -3.25
CA LYS A 101 17.78 19.85 -2.12
C LYS A 101 19.06 20.58 -2.45
N ASP A 102 19.57 20.39 -3.65
CA ASP A 102 20.83 20.99 -4.10
C ASP A 102 20.65 22.43 -4.64
N LEU A 103 19.41 22.89 -4.87
CA LEU A 103 19.14 24.24 -5.39
C LEU A 103 19.72 25.38 -4.55
N PRO A 104 19.63 25.38 -3.20
CA PRO A 104 20.26 26.43 -2.39
C PRO A 104 21.78 26.47 -2.55
N ASN A 105 22.43 25.30 -2.58
CA ASN A 105 23.88 25.20 -2.75
C ASN A 105 24.35 25.64 -4.14
N VAL A 106 23.50 25.46 -5.16
CA VAL A 106 23.74 25.91 -6.53
C VAL A 106 23.54 27.41 -6.66
N ARG A 107 22.50 27.97 -6.00
CA ARG A 107 22.19 29.40 -6.02
C ARG A 107 23.37 30.27 -5.61
N ASP A 108 24.15 29.85 -4.63
CA ASP A 108 25.30 30.59 -4.15
C ASP A 108 26.51 30.54 -5.12
N LYS A 109 26.50 29.61 -6.07
CA LYS A 109 27.58 29.37 -7.03
C LYS A 109 27.31 29.89 -8.43
N VAL A 110 26.07 30.25 -8.76
CA VAL A 110 25.66 30.70 -10.11
C VAL A 110 25.42 32.21 -10.14
N LYS A 111 25.83 32.84 -11.24
CA LYS A 111 25.69 34.29 -11.45
C LYS A 111 24.30 34.71 -11.90
N ARG A 112 23.56 33.80 -12.52
CA ARG A 112 22.22 34.03 -13.07
C ARG A 112 21.23 32.96 -12.61
N THR A 113 19.99 33.35 -12.36
CA THR A 113 18.96 32.43 -11.86
C THR A 113 18.66 31.28 -12.81
N HIS A 114 18.75 31.45 -14.14
CA HIS A 114 18.51 30.37 -15.08
C HIS A 114 19.60 29.31 -15.04
N ASP A 115 20.87 29.70 -14.80
CA ASP A 115 21.99 28.77 -14.68
C ASP A 115 21.78 27.77 -13.51
N MET A 116 20.87 28.09 -12.58
CA MET A 116 20.51 27.21 -11.46
C MET A 116 19.71 26.00 -11.95
N TYR A 117 18.81 26.19 -12.90
CA TYR A 117 17.99 25.10 -13.44
C TYR A 117 18.81 24.14 -14.30
N ASP A 118 19.86 24.61 -14.95
CA ASP A 118 20.81 23.79 -15.71
C ASP A 118 21.63 22.83 -14.83
N LYS A 119 21.62 23.06 -13.51
CA LYS A 119 22.32 22.21 -12.52
C LYS A 119 21.40 21.20 -11.83
N ILE A 120 20.12 21.19 -12.15
CA ILE A 120 19.20 20.16 -11.64
C ILE A 120 19.62 18.83 -12.28
N SER A 121 19.61 17.78 -11.47
CA SER A 121 19.89 16.42 -11.92
C SER A 121 18.61 15.57 -11.88
N PRO A 122 18.48 14.53 -12.71
CA PRO A 122 17.40 13.57 -12.62
C PRO A 122 17.34 12.90 -11.24
N VAL A 123 16.13 12.54 -10.81
CA VAL A 123 15.91 11.76 -9.58
C VAL A 123 15.15 10.50 -9.92
N TYR A 124 15.75 9.36 -9.66
CA TYR A 124 15.14 8.05 -9.83
C TYR A 124 14.95 7.37 -8.48
N SER A 125 13.87 6.65 -8.32
CA SER A 125 13.55 5.94 -7.08
C SER A 125 13.26 4.48 -7.39
N ILE A 126 13.87 3.56 -6.65
CA ILE A 126 13.62 2.13 -6.71
C ILE A 126 13.13 1.69 -5.34
N ALA A 127 11.92 1.17 -5.26
CA ALA A 127 11.34 0.67 -4.03
C ALA A 127 11.19 -0.85 -4.07
N LEU A 128 11.80 -1.54 -3.10
CA LEU A 128 11.61 -2.96 -2.84
C LEU A 128 10.53 -3.11 -1.77
N VAL A 129 9.39 -3.71 -2.12
CA VAL A 129 8.29 -3.90 -1.19
C VAL A 129 7.98 -5.39 -0.99
N ALA A 130 7.79 -5.80 0.27
CA ALA A 130 7.47 -7.18 0.60
C ALA A 130 5.97 -7.50 0.44
N THR A 131 5.12 -6.47 0.36
CA THR A 131 3.66 -6.59 0.33
C THR A 131 3.08 -6.01 -0.97
N GLN A 132 1.82 -6.34 -1.25
CA GLN A 132 1.13 -5.89 -2.46
C GLN A 132 0.69 -4.42 -2.34
N TYR A 133 0.93 -3.64 -3.40
CA TYR A 133 0.47 -2.26 -3.60
C TYR A 133 -0.43 -2.09 -4.82
N PHE A 134 -0.33 -2.97 -5.82
CA PHE A 134 -1.13 -2.94 -7.05
C PHE A 134 -1.89 -4.25 -7.23
N ASP A 135 -3.12 -4.19 -7.75
CA ASP A 135 -4.04 -5.35 -7.85
C ASP A 135 -3.81 -6.22 -9.11
N ASP A 136 -2.79 -5.88 -9.91
CA ASP A 136 -2.41 -6.67 -11.08
C ASP A 136 -1.37 -7.75 -10.75
N LYS A 137 -0.90 -8.47 -11.79
CA LYS A 137 0.08 -9.56 -11.68
C LYS A 137 1.52 -9.15 -12.04
N HIS A 138 1.77 -7.86 -12.30
CA HIS A 138 3.10 -7.40 -12.65
C HIS A 138 3.93 -7.22 -11.37
N PRO A 139 5.08 -7.89 -11.28
CA PRO A 139 5.95 -7.75 -10.11
C PRO A 139 6.76 -6.45 -10.09
N ILE A 140 6.89 -5.76 -11.22
CA ILE A 140 7.65 -4.52 -11.35
C ILE A 140 6.77 -3.49 -12.05
N HIS A 141 6.64 -2.32 -11.45
CA HIS A 141 5.94 -1.15 -11.99
C HIS A 141 6.92 -0.01 -12.15
N SER A 142 7.03 0.54 -13.35
CA SER A 142 7.82 1.73 -13.64
C SER A 142 6.90 2.90 -14.02
N PHE A 143 7.03 4.00 -13.30
CA PHE A 143 6.26 5.23 -13.48
C PHE A 143 7.17 6.32 -14.00
N VAL A 144 6.79 6.90 -15.13
CA VAL A 144 7.50 7.99 -15.82
C VAL A 144 6.51 9.07 -16.20
N LEU A 145 7.02 10.27 -16.50
CA LEU A 145 6.18 11.35 -17.04
C LEU A 145 5.98 11.14 -18.54
N THR A 146 4.72 11.14 -18.97
CA THR A 146 4.35 10.95 -20.38
C THR A 146 3.39 12.05 -20.83
N ALA A 147 3.44 12.40 -22.12
CA ALA A 147 2.44 13.25 -22.75
C ALA A 147 1.14 12.46 -22.94
N GLU A 148 0.01 13.02 -22.52
CA GLU A 148 -1.30 12.35 -22.62
C GLU A 148 -1.72 12.12 -24.07
N GLU A 149 -1.32 13.03 -24.98
CA GLU A 149 -1.76 13.02 -26.39
C GLU A 149 -1.21 11.85 -27.19
N ASN A 150 -0.02 11.36 -26.85
CA ASN A 150 0.68 10.35 -27.67
C ASN A 150 1.44 9.28 -26.87
N GLY A 151 1.43 9.36 -25.52
CA GLY A 151 2.16 8.44 -24.65
C GLY A 151 3.68 8.61 -24.68
N GLN A 152 4.21 9.67 -25.32
CA GLN A 152 5.64 9.90 -25.40
C GLN A 152 6.21 10.23 -24.02
N VAL A 153 7.29 9.55 -23.64
CA VAL A 153 8.00 9.83 -22.39
C VAL A 153 8.66 11.20 -22.47
N LEU A 154 8.49 12.00 -21.42
CA LEU A 154 9.18 13.28 -21.31
C LEU A 154 10.68 13.03 -21.06
N GLU A 155 11.50 13.54 -21.97
CA GLU A 155 12.94 13.64 -21.80
C GLU A 155 13.36 15.09 -21.94
N ILE A 156 14.30 15.53 -21.09
CA ILE A 156 14.84 16.88 -21.09
C ILE A 156 16.37 16.81 -21.06
N PRO A 157 17.10 17.83 -21.59
CA PRO A 157 18.54 17.82 -21.57
C PRO A 157 19.08 18.03 -20.17
N PHE A 158 20.07 17.22 -19.77
CA PHE A 158 20.82 17.34 -18.51
C PHE A 158 22.30 17.38 -18.76
N GLY A 159 23.03 17.96 -17.79
CA GLY A 159 24.47 18.09 -17.82
C GLY A 159 25.00 19.05 -18.90
N GLU A 160 26.32 19.23 -18.97
CA GLU A 160 26.96 20.17 -19.89
C GLU A 160 26.84 19.75 -21.37
N GLN A 161 26.66 18.46 -21.64
CA GLN A 161 26.51 17.92 -22.98
C GLN A 161 25.05 17.86 -23.46
N GLY A 162 24.10 18.23 -22.61
CA GLY A 162 22.68 18.24 -22.95
C GLY A 162 22.12 16.84 -23.24
N GLU A 163 22.57 15.82 -22.52
CA GLU A 163 22.10 14.45 -22.69
C GLU A 163 20.60 14.32 -22.33
N MET A 164 19.82 13.80 -23.24
CA MET A 164 18.36 13.63 -23.07
C MET A 164 18.09 12.51 -22.09
N LYS A 165 17.41 12.83 -20.98
CA LYS A 165 17.08 11.89 -19.91
C LYS A 165 15.68 12.14 -19.37
N LYS A 166 15.07 11.10 -18.84
CA LYS A 166 13.85 11.23 -18.02
C LYS A 166 14.18 12.11 -16.82
N PRO A 167 13.41 13.15 -16.50
CA PRO A 167 13.64 13.96 -15.30
C PRO A 167 13.34 13.20 -14.02
N PHE A 168 12.44 12.22 -14.11
CA PHE A 168 11.93 11.43 -13.00
C PHE A 168 11.57 10.00 -13.44
N GLU A 169 11.91 9.02 -12.62
CA GLU A 169 11.42 7.64 -12.75
C GLU A 169 11.23 7.03 -11.36
N MET A 170 10.13 6.31 -11.16
CA MET A 170 9.86 5.56 -9.93
C MET A 170 9.59 4.10 -10.29
N VAL A 171 10.40 3.18 -9.77
CA VAL A 171 10.24 1.75 -9.95
C VAL A 171 9.82 1.12 -8.63
N ILE A 172 8.71 0.38 -8.62
CA ILE A 172 8.22 -0.36 -7.46
C ILE A 172 8.29 -1.85 -7.77
N ILE A 173 8.98 -2.60 -6.93
CA ILE A 173 9.26 -4.03 -7.07
C ILE A 173 8.53 -4.78 -5.95
N GLU A 174 7.50 -5.55 -6.30
CA GLU A 174 6.65 -6.30 -5.37
C GLU A 174 7.13 -7.73 -5.23
N LEU A 175 7.90 -8.03 -4.18
CA LEU A 175 8.54 -9.34 -3.97
C LEU A 175 7.54 -10.49 -3.78
N ASN A 176 6.34 -10.21 -3.29
CA ASN A 176 5.26 -11.18 -3.14
C ASN A 176 4.73 -11.70 -4.49
N LYS A 177 4.95 -10.97 -5.61
CA LYS A 177 4.55 -11.34 -6.97
C LYS A 177 5.65 -12.04 -7.78
N LEU A 178 6.74 -12.46 -7.15
CA LEU A 178 7.89 -13.09 -7.82
C LEU A 178 7.51 -14.27 -8.75
N SER A 179 6.46 -15.02 -8.42
CA SER A 179 5.98 -16.17 -9.20
C SER A 179 5.00 -15.82 -10.31
N GLU A 180 4.53 -14.56 -10.40
CA GLU A 180 3.37 -14.23 -11.22
C GLU A 180 3.72 -13.64 -12.59
N GLY A 181 4.81 -12.89 -12.70
CA GLY A 181 5.14 -12.14 -13.92
C GLY A 181 6.26 -12.72 -14.76
N LYS A 182 6.38 -12.23 -16.01
CA LYS A 182 7.58 -12.43 -16.81
C LYS A 182 8.66 -11.46 -16.34
N LEU A 183 9.78 -11.99 -15.88
CA LEU A 183 10.93 -11.24 -15.41
C LEU A 183 12.14 -11.58 -16.29
N ALA A 184 12.97 -10.58 -16.56
CA ALA A 184 14.31 -10.82 -17.07
C ALA A 184 15.13 -11.61 -16.02
N THR A 185 16.16 -12.34 -16.47
CA THR A 185 16.95 -13.21 -15.59
C THR A 185 17.50 -12.46 -14.37
N ASN A 186 18.14 -11.30 -14.58
CA ASN A 186 18.71 -10.52 -13.49
C ASN A 186 17.65 -9.94 -12.55
N GLN A 187 16.50 -9.49 -13.09
CA GLN A 187 15.37 -9.03 -12.27
C GLN A 187 14.87 -10.13 -11.35
N ARG A 188 14.71 -11.35 -11.88
CA ARG A 188 14.30 -12.51 -11.11
C ARG A 188 15.30 -12.85 -10.00
N LEU A 189 16.57 -12.91 -10.32
CA LEU A 189 17.63 -13.25 -9.37
C LEU A 189 17.71 -12.22 -8.23
N TRP A 190 17.62 -10.91 -8.52
CA TRP A 190 17.56 -9.87 -7.49
C TRP A 190 16.32 -9.98 -6.61
N MET A 191 15.16 -10.27 -7.20
CA MET A 191 13.93 -10.47 -6.44
C MET A 191 14.00 -11.74 -5.58
N GLU A 192 14.59 -12.85 -6.07
CA GLU A 192 14.83 -14.07 -5.29
C GLU A 192 15.78 -13.80 -4.12
N PHE A 193 16.84 -13.01 -4.35
CA PHE A 193 17.78 -12.61 -3.31
C PHE A 193 17.06 -11.82 -2.20
N PHE A 194 16.36 -10.74 -2.52
CA PHE A 194 15.66 -9.91 -1.52
C PHE A 194 14.48 -10.63 -0.87
N ALA A 195 13.81 -11.54 -1.57
CA ALA A 195 12.79 -12.41 -1.01
C ALA A 195 13.37 -13.54 -0.13
N ASN A 196 14.70 -13.63 0.00
CA ASN A 196 15.43 -14.65 0.73
C ASN A 196 15.04 -16.09 0.30
N ARG A 197 14.90 -16.30 -1.03
CA ARG A 197 14.49 -17.57 -1.66
C ARG A 197 15.66 -18.23 -2.37
N GLU A 198 15.50 -19.52 -2.69
CA GLU A 198 16.44 -20.24 -3.54
C GLU A 198 16.48 -19.62 -4.95
N PHE A 199 17.67 -19.57 -5.54
CA PHE A 199 17.84 -19.05 -6.89
C PHE A 199 17.38 -20.07 -7.94
N SER A 200 16.64 -19.57 -8.92
CA SER A 200 16.17 -20.38 -10.06
C SER A 200 17.23 -20.64 -11.12
N GLN A 201 18.31 -19.83 -11.10
CA GLN A 201 19.42 -19.91 -12.07
C GLN A 201 20.75 -19.58 -11.39
N GLN A 202 21.85 -19.70 -12.16
CA GLN A 202 23.18 -19.32 -11.68
C GLN A 202 23.22 -17.81 -11.36
N GLN A 203 23.78 -17.47 -10.23
CA GLN A 203 23.93 -16.10 -9.75
C GLN A 203 24.93 -15.31 -10.58
N THR A 204 24.72 -13.99 -10.66
CA THR A 204 25.72 -13.06 -11.16
C THR A 204 26.79 -12.81 -10.09
N ASP A 205 27.93 -12.24 -10.51
CA ASP A 205 29.00 -11.88 -9.58
C ASP A 205 28.51 -10.85 -8.54
N ALA A 206 27.65 -9.90 -8.94
CA ALA A 206 27.11 -8.90 -8.04
C ALA A 206 26.21 -9.53 -6.96
N ILE A 207 25.36 -10.49 -7.34
CA ILE A 207 24.50 -11.21 -6.38
C ILE A 207 25.32 -12.11 -5.47
N SER A 208 26.35 -12.80 -6.01
CA SER A 208 27.26 -13.61 -5.21
C SER A 208 28.03 -12.78 -4.17
N ARG A 209 28.42 -11.55 -4.53
CA ARG A 209 29.02 -10.59 -3.59
C ARG A 209 28.02 -10.14 -2.53
N ALA A 210 26.76 -9.85 -2.93
CA ALA A 210 25.71 -9.48 -2.01
C ALA A 210 25.40 -10.60 -1.00
N GLU A 211 25.41 -11.86 -1.43
CA GLU A 211 25.27 -13.01 -0.55
C GLU A 211 26.41 -13.12 0.46
N HIS A 212 27.64 -12.90 0.01
CA HIS A 212 28.80 -12.92 0.89
C HIS A 212 28.71 -11.83 1.98
N LEU A 213 28.15 -10.65 1.66
CA LEU A 213 27.91 -9.57 2.63
C LEU A 213 26.85 -9.93 3.67
N LEU A 214 25.96 -10.88 3.40
CA LEU A 214 24.98 -11.41 4.36
C LEU A 214 25.53 -12.50 5.27
N ASP A 215 26.74 -13.06 4.97
CA ASP A 215 27.38 -14.01 5.86
C ASP A 215 27.72 -13.33 7.18
N ARG A 216 27.14 -13.81 8.28
CA ARG A 216 27.32 -13.26 9.62
C ARG A 216 28.78 -13.21 10.06
N ASN A 217 29.66 -14.03 9.48
CA ASN A 217 31.09 -14.02 9.75
C ASN A 217 31.80 -12.79 9.19
N THR A 218 31.24 -12.13 8.19
CA THR A 218 31.79 -10.89 7.61
C THR A 218 31.40 -9.65 8.40
N TRP A 219 30.52 -9.80 9.42
CA TRP A 219 29.97 -8.69 10.21
C TRP A 219 30.84 -8.40 11.43
N THR A 220 31.03 -7.11 11.72
CA THR A 220 31.67 -6.68 12.96
C THR A 220 30.80 -7.03 14.17
N GLU A 221 31.38 -7.00 15.35
CA GLU A 221 30.64 -7.27 16.59
C GLU A 221 29.56 -6.21 16.86
N GLU A 222 29.82 -4.94 16.48
CA GLU A 222 28.82 -3.87 16.58
C GLU A 222 27.66 -4.08 15.62
N GLU A 223 27.90 -4.46 14.37
CA GLU A 223 26.88 -4.78 13.38
C GLU A 223 26.01 -5.95 13.84
N ARG A 224 26.63 -7.01 14.40
CA ARG A 224 25.89 -8.17 14.93
C ARG A 224 24.99 -7.78 16.08
N LYS A 225 25.47 -6.98 17.04
CA LYS A 225 24.66 -6.47 18.16
C LYS A 225 23.50 -5.62 17.67
N MET A 226 23.71 -4.79 16.65
CA MET A 226 22.69 -3.92 16.10
C MET A 226 21.59 -4.73 15.40
N ILE A 227 21.93 -5.74 14.60
CA ILE A 227 20.93 -6.57 13.92
C ILE A 227 20.12 -7.40 14.94
N ASP A 228 20.77 -7.92 15.98
CA ASP A 228 20.09 -8.66 17.04
C ASP A 228 19.10 -7.76 17.81
N GLN A 229 19.47 -6.51 18.10
CA GLN A 229 18.58 -5.50 18.69
C GLN A 229 17.41 -5.13 17.77
N LEU A 230 17.67 -4.98 16.45
CA LEU A 230 16.61 -4.70 15.48
C LEU A 230 15.65 -5.88 15.35
N ALA A 231 16.16 -7.11 15.31
CA ALA A 231 15.33 -8.32 15.27
C ALA A 231 14.45 -8.42 16.52
N TYR A 232 15.00 -8.13 17.71
CA TYR A 232 14.24 -8.10 18.95
C TYR A 232 13.16 -7.00 18.97
N SER A 233 13.51 -5.79 18.53
CA SER A 233 12.59 -4.66 18.43
C SER A 233 11.46 -4.95 17.43
N ALA A 234 11.79 -5.54 16.26
CA ALA A 234 10.83 -5.93 15.26
C ALA A 234 9.87 -7.00 15.81
N ALA A 235 10.37 -8.02 16.50
CA ALA A 235 9.54 -9.06 17.10
C ALA A 235 8.56 -8.49 18.13
N ASN A 236 8.99 -7.55 18.97
CA ASN A 236 8.12 -6.86 19.92
C ASN A 236 7.05 -6.03 19.22
N HIS A 237 7.44 -5.27 18.19
CA HIS A 237 6.51 -4.45 17.41
C HIS A 237 5.46 -5.29 16.68
N PHE A 238 5.84 -6.44 16.11
CA PHE A 238 4.90 -7.39 15.52
C PHE A 238 3.90 -7.93 16.57
N GLY A 239 4.37 -8.24 17.78
CA GLY A 239 3.49 -8.66 18.89
C GLY A 239 2.47 -7.58 19.28
N GLU A 240 2.90 -6.31 19.34
CA GLU A 240 2.01 -5.17 19.61
C GLU A 240 0.99 -4.95 18.50
N LEU A 241 1.41 -5.03 17.22
CA LEU A 241 0.52 -4.92 16.06
C LEU A 241 -0.50 -6.06 16.03
N GLU A 242 -0.09 -7.30 16.27
CA GLU A 242 -0.97 -8.46 16.34
C GLU A 242 -2.02 -8.29 17.45
N THR A 243 -1.57 -7.86 18.64
CA THR A 243 -2.46 -7.57 19.76
C THR A 243 -3.46 -6.45 19.40
N SER A 244 -3.01 -5.38 18.80
CA SER A 244 -3.85 -4.26 18.37
C SER A 244 -4.86 -4.68 17.29
N PHE A 245 -4.46 -5.54 16.35
CA PHE A 245 -5.34 -6.10 15.34
C PHE A 245 -6.43 -7.00 15.95
N ILE A 246 -6.06 -7.88 16.89
CA ILE A 246 -7.01 -8.75 17.60
C ILE A 246 -8.01 -7.91 18.41
N LEU A 247 -7.53 -6.88 19.10
CA LEU A 247 -8.39 -5.97 19.86
C LEU A 247 -9.32 -5.15 18.96
N GLY A 248 -8.80 -4.61 17.87
CA GLY A 248 -9.57 -3.87 16.87
C GLY A 248 -10.67 -4.74 16.26
N ARG A 249 -10.35 -5.98 15.87
CA ARG A 249 -11.32 -6.94 15.35
C ARG A 249 -12.42 -7.27 16.37
N LYS A 250 -12.06 -7.50 17.65
CA LYS A 250 -13.04 -7.75 18.70
C LYS A 250 -13.98 -6.55 18.89
N ARG A 251 -13.43 -5.33 18.95
CA ARG A 251 -14.24 -4.09 19.06
C ARG A 251 -15.18 -3.93 17.89
N GLY A 252 -14.70 -4.05 16.66
CA GLY A 252 -15.55 -3.95 15.46
C GLY A 252 -16.66 -5.00 15.40
N GLN A 253 -16.40 -6.24 15.85
CA GLN A 253 -17.43 -7.27 15.95
C GLN A 253 -18.48 -6.93 17.01
N GLU A 254 -18.06 -6.36 18.13
CA GLU A 254 -18.98 -6.00 19.22
C GLU A 254 -19.82 -4.77 18.85
N GLU A 255 -19.23 -3.76 18.26
CA GLU A 255 -19.91 -2.57 17.71
C GLU A 255 -20.92 -2.97 16.64
N GLY A 256 -20.53 -3.73 15.62
CA GLY A 256 -21.44 -4.20 14.57
C GLY A 256 -22.58 -5.07 15.11
N ARG A 257 -22.33 -5.89 16.16
CA ARG A 257 -23.40 -6.65 16.84
C ARG A 257 -24.37 -5.76 17.59
N LEU A 258 -23.89 -4.69 18.22
CA LEU A 258 -24.73 -3.74 18.93
C LEU A 258 -25.56 -2.89 17.97
N GLU A 259 -24.96 -2.38 16.90
CA GLU A 259 -25.63 -1.63 15.83
C GLU A 259 -26.69 -2.47 15.15
N GLY A 260 -26.36 -3.69 14.69
CA GLY A 260 -27.35 -4.59 14.07
C GLY A 260 -28.51 -4.97 14.99
N ARG A 261 -28.26 -5.10 16.32
CA ARG A 261 -29.34 -5.27 17.31
C ARG A 261 -30.21 -4.03 17.47
N ALA A 262 -29.62 -2.83 17.42
CA ALA A 262 -30.36 -1.58 17.54
C ALA A 262 -31.22 -1.34 16.30
N GLU A 263 -30.66 -1.55 15.10
CA GLU A 263 -31.38 -1.45 13.82
C GLU A 263 -32.51 -2.46 13.73
N GLY A 264 -32.26 -3.74 13.97
CA GLY A 264 -33.31 -4.78 13.94
C GLY A 264 -34.45 -4.54 14.96
N ARG A 265 -34.14 -3.93 16.12
CA ARG A 265 -35.20 -3.52 17.07
C ARG A 265 -36.04 -2.34 16.58
N LEU A 266 -35.41 -1.39 15.85
CA LEU A 266 -36.13 -0.25 15.28
C LEU A 266 -37.01 -0.70 14.12
N GLU A 267 -36.45 -1.51 13.22
CA GLU A 267 -37.21 -2.10 12.09
C GLU A 267 -38.36 -2.96 12.55
N GLY A 268 -38.12 -3.92 13.44
CA GLY A 268 -39.19 -4.78 13.96
C GLY A 268 -40.29 -4.03 14.73
N ARG A 269 -39.94 -2.90 15.41
CA ARG A 269 -40.94 -2.02 16.02
C ARG A 269 -41.73 -1.23 14.98
N ALA A 270 -41.09 -0.80 13.89
CA ALA A 270 -41.77 -0.08 12.82
C ALA A 270 -42.76 -1.01 12.06
N GLU A 271 -42.27 -2.19 11.71
CA GLU A 271 -43.11 -3.25 11.04
C GLU A 271 -44.29 -3.66 11.91
N GLY A 272 -44.06 -4.06 13.16
CA GLY A 272 -45.11 -4.47 14.07
C GLY A 272 -46.14 -3.37 14.35
N ARG A 273 -45.70 -2.06 14.31
CA ARG A 273 -46.68 -0.94 14.39
C ARG A 273 -47.52 -0.77 13.13
N LEU A 274 -46.96 -1.03 11.96
CA LEU A 274 -47.66 -0.95 10.68
C LEU A 274 -48.65 -2.12 10.57
N GLU A 275 -48.21 -3.35 10.87
CA GLU A 275 -49.04 -4.53 10.88
C GLU A 275 -50.20 -4.43 11.88
N GLY A 276 -49.92 -4.08 13.15
CA GLY A 276 -50.94 -3.92 14.17
C GLY A 276 -51.96 -2.80 13.87
N ARG A 277 -51.51 -1.72 13.15
CA ARG A 277 -52.46 -0.70 12.66
C ARG A 277 -53.34 -1.21 11.51
N ALA A 278 -52.79 -2.02 10.60
CA ALA A 278 -53.51 -2.59 9.49
C ALA A 278 -54.57 -3.59 10.02
N GLU A 279 -54.16 -4.50 10.91
CA GLU A 279 -55.04 -5.48 11.55
C GLU A 279 -56.16 -4.82 12.35
N GLY A 280 -55.80 -3.87 13.23
CA GLY A 280 -56.81 -3.15 14.03
C GLY A 280 -57.78 -2.33 13.19
N ARG A 281 -57.32 -1.80 12.02
CA ARG A 281 -58.24 -1.14 11.06
C ARG A 281 -59.18 -2.12 10.42
N LEU A 282 -58.67 -3.28 10.00
CA LEU A 282 -59.50 -4.36 9.39
C LEU A 282 -60.50 -4.89 10.39
N GLU A 283 -60.10 -5.20 11.63
CA GLU A 283 -61.02 -5.63 12.68
C GLU A 283 -62.15 -4.60 12.95
N GLY A 284 -61.77 -3.29 13.01
CA GLY A 284 -62.73 -2.21 13.15
C GLY A 284 -63.77 -2.19 12.00
N GLN A 285 -63.28 -2.34 10.75
CA GLN A 285 -64.14 -2.38 9.56
C GLN A 285 -65.06 -3.58 9.57
N LEU A 286 -64.57 -4.78 9.92
CA LEU A 286 -65.33 -6.00 10.04
C LEU A 286 -66.41 -5.89 11.13
N LYS A 287 -66.09 -5.30 12.27
CA LYS A 287 -67.04 -5.07 13.38
C LYS A 287 -68.20 -4.14 12.97
N ILE A 288 -67.87 -3.03 12.28
CA ILE A 288 -68.90 -2.11 11.76
C ILE A 288 -69.77 -2.83 10.70
N ALA A 289 -69.12 -3.57 9.77
CA ALA A 289 -69.85 -4.30 8.74
C ALA A 289 -70.82 -5.35 9.32
N ARG A 290 -70.40 -6.09 10.36
CA ARG A 290 -71.23 -7.05 11.07
C ARG A 290 -72.47 -6.37 11.68
N GLN A 291 -72.34 -5.22 12.27
CA GLN A 291 -73.42 -4.45 12.88
C GLN A 291 -74.42 -3.95 11.81
N MET A 292 -73.89 -3.41 10.70
CA MET A 292 -74.73 -2.97 9.59
C MET A 292 -75.50 -4.08 8.93
N LEU A 293 -74.90 -5.30 8.80
CA LEU A 293 -75.58 -6.50 8.33
C LEU A 293 -76.69 -6.93 9.27
N VAL A 294 -76.55 -6.73 10.61
CA VAL A 294 -77.61 -7.00 11.58
C VAL A 294 -78.75 -6.02 11.44
N GLU A 295 -78.48 -4.78 11.15
CA GLU A 295 -79.45 -3.70 10.99
C GLU A 295 -80.10 -3.70 9.60
N GLY A 296 -79.74 -4.62 8.68
CA GLY A 296 -80.37 -4.82 7.39
C GLY A 296 -79.97 -3.89 6.26
N PHE A 297 -78.75 -3.24 6.38
CA PHE A 297 -78.24 -2.41 5.31
C PHE A 297 -77.88 -3.23 4.09
N ALA A 298 -77.99 -2.65 2.90
CA ALA A 298 -77.57 -3.31 1.65
C ALA A 298 -76.10 -3.45 1.54
N ASP A 299 -75.62 -4.58 0.96
CA ASP A 299 -74.19 -4.91 0.83
C ASP A 299 -73.37 -3.79 0.17
N GLU A 300 -73.93 -3.18 -0.90
CA GLU A 300 -73.24 -2.08 -1.62
C GLU A 300 -72.98 -0.86 -0.72
N MET A 301 -73.93 -0.62 0.21
CA MET A 301 -73.74 0.50 1.17
C MET A 301 -72.69 0.15 2.24
N ILE A 302 -72.70 -1.11 2.70
CA ILE A 302 -71.70 -1.60 3.68
C ILE A 302 -70.31 -1.55 3.07
N ALA A 303 -70.10 -2.07 1.86
CA ALA A 303 -68.83 -2.03 1.15
C ALA A 303 -68.31 -0.59 0.98
N ARG A 304 -69.19 0.33 0.58
CA ARG A 304 -68.83 1.76 0.39
C ARG A 304 -68.44 2.46 1.68
N LEU A 305 -69.04 2.14 2.79
CA LEU A 305 -68.79 2.80 4.08
C LEU A 305 -67.63 2.19 4.84
N THR A 306 -67.45 0.88 4.73
CA THR A 306 -66.39 0.15 5.45
C THR A 306 -65.10 -0.04 4.59
N GLY A 307 -65.22 0.03 3.26
CA GLY A 307 -64.13 -0.25 2.34
C GLY A 307 -63.78 -1.74 2.22
N LEU A 308 -64.63 -2.64 2.74
CA LEU A 308 -64.45 -4.08 2.62
C LEU A 308 -64.83 -4.56 1.22
N SER A 309 -64.16 -5.62 0.77
CA SER A 309 -64.50 -6.30 -0.49
C SER A 309 -65.81 -7.10 -0.39
N GLN A 310 -66.41 -7.46 -1.54
CA GLN A 310 -67.54 -8.31 -1.56
C GLN A 310 -67.23 -9.71 -0.97
N GLU A 311 -66.04 -10.22 -1.20
CA GLU A 311 -65.53 -11.46 -0.60
C GLU A 311 -65.55 -11.43 0.93
N ASP A 312 -65.09 -10.32 1.52
CA ASP A 312 -65.07 -10.12 2.98
C ASP A 312 -66.49 -10.10 3.54
N LEU A 313 -67.40 -9.44 2.85
CA LEU A 313 -68.82 -9.38 3.24
C LEU A 313 -69.54 -10.75 3.14
N ASP A 314 -69.23 -11.53 2.10
CA ASP A 314 -69.75 -12.87 1.92
C ASP A 314 -69.23 -13.83 2.99
N GLY A 315 -67.96 -13.67 3.36
CA GLY A 315 -67.30 -14.35 4.49
C GLY A 315 -68.04 -14.07 5.81
N LEU A 316 -68.34 -12.80 6.10
CA LEU A 316 -69.11 -12.41 7.30
C LEU A 316 -70.53 -12.97 7.37
N LYS A 317 -71.18 -13.17 6.22
CA LYS A 317 -72.48 -13.79 6.15
C LYS A 317 -72.41 -15.30 6.34
N GLY A 318 -71.34 -15.94 5.88
CA GLY A 318 -71.09 -17.38 6.04
C GLY A 318 -70.88 -17.80 7.49
N GLU A 319 -70.30 -16.92 8.32
CA GLU A 319 -70.12 -17.15 9.76
C GLU A 319 -71.44 -17.10 10.59
N ARG A 320 -72.52 -16.71 9.98
CA ARG A 320 -73.86 -16.59 10.63
C ARG A 320 -74.72 -17.83 10.51
N LYS A 321 -74.25 -18.89 9.85
CA LYS A 321 -74.90 -20.16 9.83
C LYS A 321 -74.31 -21.10 10.86
#